data_910311b791e7b8a2062855abb504109d
#
_entry.id   910311b791e7b8a2062855abb504109d
#
_cell.length_a   1.000
_cell.length_b   1.000
_cell.length_c   1.000
_cell.angle_alpha   90.00
_cell.angle_beta   90.00
_cell.angle_gamma   90.00
#
_symmetry.space_group_name_H-M   'P 1'
#
loop_
_entity.id
_entity.type
_entity.pdbx_description
1 polymer ?
#
loop_
_entity_poly.entity_id
_entity_poly.type
_entity_poly.pdbx_seq_one_letter_code
_entity_poly.pdbx_strand_id
1 'polypeptide(L)'
;LVLLEQHPGKTADYRALDLGITVLAVCLMLVSFGALARMPLNEALLHIVLTAAFAFLLFYGMVEMYRWGAWGRVAWMLGATAVWVADMTVSPVAVYWVFVLFFVALRAFDNWVGYAWVVACLAISIAMQIPAGLTLGGIMGPALSAVVVVAIAYAFDTITRVSRERQQLIDELLATRDRLADTERAAGVAQERERLAHELHDTVPQNLS
;
A
#
# COMPACT_ATOMS: atom_id res chain seq x y z
N LEU A 1 8.50 20.22 5.03
CA LEU A 1 9.29 19.64 3.91
C LEU A 1 10.31 18.60 4.38
N VAL A 2 10.84 18.73 5.61
CA VAL A 2 11.91 17.85 6.16
C VAL A 2 11.40 16.45 6.60
N LEU A 3 10.09 16.25 6.81
CA LEU A 3 9.52 14.96 7.25
C LEU A 3 9.20 13.98 6.11
N LEU A 4 9.32 14.40 4.84
CA LEU A 4 9.07 13.55 3.67
C LEU A 4 10.31 12.75 3.23
N GLU A 5 11.49 13.03 3.80
CA GLU A 5 12.75 12.40 3.41
C GLU A 5 13.04 11.06 4.09
N GLN A 6 12.27 10.67 5.12
CA GLN A 6 12.64 9.52 5.93
C GLN A 6 12.25 8.13 5.36
N HIS A 7 11.39 8.03 4.33
CA HIS A 7 11.02 6.72 3.73
C HIS A 7 10.62 6.84 2.26
N PRO A 8 11.52 7.20 1.33
CA PRO A 8 11.18 7.33 -0.10
C PRO A 8 10.73 6.00 -0.74
N GLY A 9 11.21 4.86 -0.26
CA GLY A 9 10.84 3.55 -0.79
C GLY A 9 9.41 3.13 -0.46
N LYS A 10 8.95 3.35 0.78
CA LYS A 10 7.58 2.96 1.18
C LYS A 10 6.49 3.71 0.42
N THR A 11 6.72 4.99 0.10
CA THR A 11 5.72 5.82 -0.60
C THR A 11 5.60 5.50 -2.08
N ALA A 12 6.68 5.06 -2.74
CA ALA A 12 6.66 4.71 -4.16
C ALA A 12 5.95 3.36 -4.40
N ASP A 13 6.24 2.36 -3.56
CA ASP A 13 5.68 1.01 -3.69
C ASP A 13 4.15 0.98 -3.54
N TYR A 14 3.60 1.83 -2.66
CA TYR A 14 2.15 1.87 -2.44
C TYR A 14 1.38 2.80 -3.39
N ARG A 15 2.04 3.63 -4.20
CA ARG A 15 1.36 4.51 -5.17
C ARG A 15 0.52 3.75 -6.19
N ALA A 16 0.99 2.60 -6.64
CA ALA A 16 0.24 1.77 -7.59
C ALA A 16 -1.04 1.21 -6.95
N LEU A 17 -0.97 0.78 -5.68
CA LEU A 17 -2.13 0.30 -4.94
C LEU A 17 -3.11 1.44 -4.66
N ASP A 18 -2.64 2.60 -4.21
CA ASP A 18 -3.46 3.78 -3.95
C ASP A 18 -4.15 4.27 -5.23
N LEU A 19 -3.46 4.22 -6.38
CA LEU A 19 -4.05 4.50 -7.70
C LEU A 19 -5.14 3.48 -8.04
N GLY A 20 -4.89 2.19 -7.82
CA GLY A 20 -5.86 1.11 -8.03
C GLY A 20 -7.14 1.30 -7.19
N ILE A 21 -6.98 1.63 -5.91
CA ILE A 21 -8.11 1.92 -5.00
C ILE A 21 -8.88 3.15 -5.49
N THR A 22 -8.17 4.20 -5.92
CA THR A 22 -8.78 5.42 -6.45
C THR A 22 -9.58 5.15 -7.72
N VAL A 23 -9.01 4.41 -8.68
CA VAL A 23 -9.69 4.02 -9.92
C VAL A 23 -10.93 3.19 -9.62
N LEU A 24 -10.82 2.20 -8.72
CA LEU A 24 -11.96 1.39 -8.27
C LEU A 24 -13.06 2.25 -7.67
N ALA A 25 -12.70 3.17 -6.76
CA ALA A 25 -13.66 4.08 -6.13
C ALA A 25 -14.37 4.97 -7.16
N VAL A 26 -13.64 5.52 -8.14
CA VAL A 26 -14.22 6.33 -9.22
C VAL A 26 -15.15 5.50 -10.11
N CYS A 27 -14.76 4.28 -10.48
CA CYS A 27 -15.62 3.38 -11.25
C CYS A 27 -16.93 3.05 -10.51
N LEU A 28 -16.84 2.74 -9.21
CA LEU A 28 -18.03 2.46 -8.39
C LEU A 28 -18.89 3.70 -8.20
N MET A 29 -18.30 4.88 -8.11
CA MET A 29 -19.02 6.15 -8.07
C MET A 29 -19.83 6.36 -9.37
N LEU A 30 -19.25 6.06 -10.52
CA LEU A 30 -19.97 6.13 -11.82
C LEU A 30 -21.13 5.12 -11.87
N VAL A 31 -20.95 3.90 -11.36
CA VAL A 31 -22.02 2.90 -11.25
C VAL A 31 -23.13 3.39 -10.33
N SER A 32 -22.79 4.00 -9.19
CA SER A 32 -23.75 4.60 -8.24
C SER A 32 -24.58 5.71 -8.91
N PHE A 33 -23.96 6.58 -9.72
CA PHE A 33 -24.69 7.59 -10.49
C PHE A 33 -25.68 6.96 -11.48
N GLY A 34 -25.34 5.82 -12.11
CA GLY A 34 -26.25 5.10 -12.99
C GLY A 34 -27.51 4.59 -12.27
N ALA A 35 -27.44 4.30 -10.98
CA ALA A 35 -28.59 3.87 -10.18
C ALA A 35 -29.60 5.00 -9.91
N LEU A 36 -29.17 6.26 -9.87
CA LEU A 36 -30.01 7.42 -9.56
C LEU A 36 -31.20 7.57 -10.50
N ALA A 37 -31.03 7.19 -11.76
CA ALA A 37 -32.11 7.30 -12.77
C ALA A 37 -33.36 6.47 -12.46
N ARG A 38 -33.26 5.53 -11.51
CA ARG A 38 -34.34 4.60 -11.13
C ARG A 38 -34.87 4.85 -9.71
N MET A 39 -34.35 5.86 -9.02
CA MET A 39 -34.69 6.17 -7.63
C MET A 39 -35.65 7.36 -7.52
N PRO A 40 -36.53 7.41 -6.51
CA PRO A 40 -37.27 8.62 -6.19
C PRO A 40 -36.31 9.73 -5.75
N LEU A 41 -36.68 11.00 -6.02
CA LEU A 41 -35.80 12.16 -5.86
C LEU A 41 -35.22 12.30 -4.45
N ASN A 42 -36.01 12.04 -3.41
CA ASN A 42 -35.58 12.10 -2.01
C ASN A 42 -34.50 11.06 -1.68
N GLU A 43 -34.65 9.82 -2.14
CA GLU A 43 -33.67 8.76 -1.96
C GLU A 43 -32.41 9.02 -2.80
N ALA A 44 -32.59 9.50 -4.04
CA ALA A 44 -31.48 9.87 -4.89
C ALA A 44 -30.61 10.99 -4.27
N LEU A 45 -31.22 12.03 -3.71
CA LEU A 45 -30.49 13.09 -3.04
C LEU A 45 -29.75 12.57 -1.79
N LEU A 46 -30.39 11.74 -0.99
CA LEU A 46 -29.76 11.15 0.19
C LEU A 46 -28.57 10.24 -0.21
N HIS A 47 -28.75 9.39 -1.23
CA HIS A 47 -27.67 8.56 -1.77
C HIS A 47 -26.49 9.38 -2.28
N ILE A 48 -26.73 10.48 -3.00
CA ILE A 48 -25.65 11.39 -3.44
C ILE A 48 -24.88 11.95 -2.23
N VAL A 49 -25.59 12.43 -1.22
CA VAL A 49 -24.94 13.01 -0.03
C VAL A 49 -24.11 11.96 0.71
N LEU A 50 -24.65 10.74 0.92
CA LEU A 50 -23.95 9.66 1.60
C LEU A 50 -22.73 9.17 0.79
N THR A 51 -22.89 8.99 -0.51
CA THR A 51 -21.79 8.60 -1.40
C THR A 51 -20.70 9.68 -1.44
N ALA A 52 -21.07 10.97 -1.49
CA ALA A 52 -20.12 12.06 -1.43
C ALA A 52 -19.39 12.13 -0.08
N ALA A 53 -20.12 11.95 1.03
CA ALA A 53 -19.52 11.89 2.36
C ALA A 53 -18.57 10.69 2.50
N PHE A 54 -18.95 9.52 1.99
CA PHE A 54 -18.11 8.33 1.97
C PHE A 54 -16.83 8.55 1.16
N ALA A 55 -16.96 9.07 -0.07
CA ALA A 55 -15.81 9.38 -0.92
C ALA A 55 -14.88 10.40 -0.26
N PHE A 56 -15.44 11.47 0.33
CA PHE A 56 -14.65 12.45 1.06
C PHE A 56 -13.88 11.83 2.23
N LEU A 57 -14.56 11.03 3.06
CA LEU A 57 -13.91 10.33 4.18
C LEU A 57 -12.79 9.41 3.71
N LEU A 58 -13.02 8.65 2.64
CA LEU A 58 -12.01 7.76 2.09
C LEU A 58 -10.79 8.52 1.59
N PHE A 59 -10.98 9.50 0.69
CA PHE A 59 -9.86 10.24 0.12
C PHE A 59 -9.11 11.07 1.16
N TYR A 60 -9.83 11.75 2.05
CA TYR A 60 -9.22 12.50 3.14
C TYR A 60 -8.40 11.58 4.05
N GLY A 61 -8.97 10.44 4.44
CA GLY A 61 -8.29 9.49 5.31
C GLY A 61 -7.09 8.82 4.64
N MET A 62 -7.14 8.49 3.35
CA MET A 62 -6.00 7.95 2.62
C MET A 62 -4.80 8.90 2.59
N VAL A 63 -5.04 10.22 2.54
CA VAL A 63 -3.99 11.23 2.59
C VAL A 63 -3.42 11.41 4.01
N GLU A 64 -4.29 11.43 5.02
CA GLU A 64 -3.93 11.80 6.39
C GLU A 64 -3.63 10.60 7.31
N MET A 65 -3.95 9.36 6.91
CA MET A 65 -3.82 8.17 7.77
C MET A 65 -2.42 7.93 8.35
N TYR A 66 -1.38 8.40 7.64
CA TYR A 66 0.01 8.28 8.11
C TYR A 66 0.33 9.24 9.25
N ARG A 67 -0.42 10.32 9.38
CA ARG A 67 -0.26 11.30 10.46
C ARG A 67 -1.05 10.91 11.71
N TRP A 68 -2.03 9.99 11.56
CA TRP A 68 -2.88 9.58 12.66
C TRP A 68 -2.29 8.40 13.42
N GLY A 69 -2.47 8.45 14.74
CA GLY A 69 -2.22 7.29 15.59
C GLY A 69 -3.25 6.17 15.35
N ALA A 70 -3.02 5.01 15.97
CA ALA A 70 -3.89 3.84 15.80
C ALA A 70 -5.39 4.15 16.07
N TRP A 71 -5.69 4.90 17.11
CA TRP A 71 -7.06 5.28 17.45
C TRP A 71 -7.73 6.19 16.41
N GLY A 72 -6.97 7.13 15.82
CA GLY A 72 -7.48 7.98 14.75
C GLY A 72 -7.86 7.20 13.51
N ARG A 73 -7.03 6.22 13.13
CA ARG A 73 -7.31 5.31 12.00
C ARG A 73 -8.54 4.44 12.26
N VAL A 74 -8.71 3.92 13.48
CA VAL A 74 -9.90 3.15 13.87
C VAL A 74 -11.15 4.04 13.81
N ALA A 75 -11.11 5.24 14.38
CA ALA A 75 -12.26 6.17 14.37
C ALA A 75 -12.66 6.55 12.94
N TRP A 76 -11.67 6.81 12.08
CA TRP A 76 -11.90 7.09 10.66
C TRP A 76 -12.57 5.91 9.94
N MET A 77 -12.04 4.70 10.11
CA MET A 77 -12.62 3.50 9.49
C MET A 77 -14.02 3.18 10.00
N LEU A 78 -14.31 3.42 11.30
CA LEU A 78 -15.64 3.32 11.85
C LEU A 78 -16.60 4.33 11.21
N GLY A 79 -16.17 5.58 11.06
CA GLY A 79 -16.93 6.62 10.37
C GLY A 79 -17.26 6.26 8.91
N ALA A 80 -16.25 5.81 8.16
CA ALA A 80 -16.45 5.37 6.77
C ALA A 80 -17.39 4.16 6.67
N THR A 81 -17.24 3.17 7.58
CA THR A 81 -18.12 2.01 7.64
C THR A 81 -19.55 2.39 8.01
N ALA A 82 -19.75 3.33 8.95
CA ALA A 82 -21.08 3.80 9.35
C ALA A 82 -21.80 4.52 8.21
N VAL A 83 -21.11 5.39 7.46
CA VAL A 83 -21.66 6.07 6.28
C VAL A 83 -22.03 5.06 5.20
N TRP A 84 -21.16 4.07 4.94
CA TRP A 84 -21.44 3.00 3.98
C TRP A 84 -22.68 2.18 4.39
N VAL A 85 -22.81 1.79 5.67
CA VAL A 85 -23.99 1.05 6.16
C VAL A 85 -25.26 1.89 6.02
N ALA A 86 -25.19 3.19 6.31
CA ALA A 86 -26.31 4.10 6.09
C ALA A 86 -26.72 4.17 4.62
N ASP A 87 -25.75 4.22 3.70
CA ASP A 87 -26.02 4.25 2.27
C ASP A 87 -26.64 2.94 1.75
N MET A 88 -26.28 1.79 2.32
CA MET A 88 -26.90 0.48 2.01
C MET A 88 -28.39 0.43 2.33
N THR A 89 -28.89 1.24 3.28
CA THR A 89 -30.33 1.32 3.58
C THR A 89 -31.11 2.11 2.51
N VAL A 90 -30.40 2.93 1.73
CA VAL A 90 -30.99 3.80 0.70
C VAL A 90 -30.87 3.17 -0.70
N SER A 91 -29.68 2.60 -0.99
CA SER A 91 -29.36 2.10 -2.32
C SER A 91 -28.76 0.70 -2.28
N PRO A 92 -29.35 -0.28 -2.99
CA PRO A 92 -28.75 -1.63 -3.12
C PRO A 92 -27.37 -1.61 -3.78
N VAL A 93 -27.06 -0.59 -4.59
CA VAL A 93 -25.77 -0.45 -5.26
C VAL A 93 -24.65 -0.13 -4.26
N ALA A 94 -24.98 0.46 -3.12
CA ALA A 94 -24.01 0.76 -2.08
C ALA A 94 -23.26 -0.47 -1.54
N VAL A 95 -23.79 -1.68 -1.74
CA VAL A 95 -23.10 -2.94 -1.37
C VAL A 95 -21.73 -3.05 -2.02
N TYR A 96 -21.56 -2.53 -3.24
CA TYR A 96 -20.28 -2.61 -3.95
C TYR A 96 -19.16 -1.75 -3.34
N TRP A 97 -19.48 -0.75 -2.53
CA TRP A 97 -18.48 0.04 -1.82
C TRP A 97 -17.68 -0.76 -0.79
N VAL A 98 -18.18 -1.93 -0.39
CA VAL A 98 -17.46 -2.86 0.48
C VAL A 98 -16.09 -3.25 -0.10
N PHE A 99 -15.96 -3.31 -1.43
CA PHE A 99 -14.69 -3.64 -2.10
C PHE A 99 -13.61 -2.61 -1.80
N VAL A 100 -13.98 -1.33 -1.85
CA VAL A 100 -13.07 -0.24 -1.50
C VAL A 100 -12.69 -0.32 -0.02
N LEU A 101 -13.68 -0.57 0.86
CA LEU A 101 -13.44 -0.73 2.30
C LEU A 101 -12.48 -1.88 2.61
N PHE A 102 -12.56 -3.01 1.89
CA PHE A 102 -11.65 -4.12 2.07
C PHE A 102 -10.18 -3.71 1.78
N PHE A 103 -9.94 -3.06 0.65
CA PHE A 103 -8.60 -2.57 0.31
C PHE A 103 -8.10 -1.55 1.30
N VAL A 104 -8.95 -0.59 1.67
CA VAL A 104 -8.60 0.47 2.61
C VAL A 104 -8.31 -0.08 4.01
N ALA A 105 -9.08 -1.08 4.47
CA ALA A 105 -8.85 -1.73 5.76
C ALA A 105 -7.47 -2.42 5.80
N LEU A 106 -7.14 -3.22 4.78
CA LEU A 106 -5.83 -3.89 4.69
C LEU A 106 -4.67 -2.89 4.51
N ARG A 107 -4.96 -1.72 3.92
CA ARG A 107 -3.98 -0.66 3.74
C ARG A 107 -3.77 0.20 4.98
N ALA A 108 -4.83 0.43 5.78
CA ALA A 108 -4.79 1.25 6.98
C ALA A 108 -4.17 0.51 8.18
N PHE A 109 -4.27 -0.83 8.20
CA PHE A 109 -3.81 -1.65 9.31
C PHE A 109 -2.86 -2.74 8.82
N ASP A 110 -1.59 -2.65 9.20
CA ASP A 110 -0.54 -3.61 8.83
C ASP A 110 -0.59 -4.93 9.63
N ASN A 111 -1.67 -5.19 10.36
CA ASN A 111 -1.81 -6.31 11.28
C ASN A 111 -3.16 -7.03 11.12
N TRP A 112 -3.41 -8.02 12.00
CA TRP A 112 -4.66 -8.79 12.04
C TRP A 112 -5.94 -7.93 12.11
N VAL A 113 -5.86 -6.66 12.57
CA VAL A 113 -7.00 -5.73 12.64
C VAL A 113 -7.58 -5.45 11.25
N GLY A 114 -6.73 -5.32 10.22
CA GLY A 114 -7.19 -5.16 8.83
C GLY A 114 -8.03 -6.34 8.36
N TYR A 115 -7.57 -7.55 8.62
CA TYR A 115 -8.32 -8.78 8.27
C TYR A 115 -9.62 -8.92 9.07
N ALA A 116 -9.59 -8.59 10.37
CA ALA A 116 -10.78 -8.58 11.19
C ALA A 116 -11.82 -7.57 10.66
N TRP A 117 -11.35 -6.41 10.16
CA TRP A 117 -12.23 -5.41 9.54
C TRP A 117 -12.87 -5.92 8.25
N VAL A 118 -12.10 -6.60 7.38
CA VAL A 118 -12.62 -7.25 6.17
C VAL A 118 -13.73 -8.24 6.53
N VAL A 119 -13.50 -9.10 7.54
CA VAL A 119 -14.50 -10.08 8.00
C VAL A 119 -15.73 -9.39 8.55
N ALA A 120 -15.57 -8.31 9.34
CA ALA A 120 -16.68 -7.54 9.88
C ALA A 120 -17.50 -6.87 8.78
N CYS A 121 -16.86 -6.20 7.80
CA CYS A 121 -17.55 -5.59 6.67
C CYS A 121 -18.27 -6.63 5.80
N LEU A 122 -17.66 -7.82 5.58
CA LEU A 122 -18.29 -8.93 4.88
C LEU A 122 -19.55 -9.41 5.61
N ALA A 123 -19.48 -9.60 6.93
CA ALA A 123 -20.62 -10.02 7.75
C ALA A 123 -21.73 -8.98 7.71
N ILE A 124 -21.41 -7.68 7.84
CA ILE A 124 -22.36 -6.58 7.73
C ILE A 124 -23.02 -6.57 6.35
N SER A 125 -22.23 -6.70 5.28
CA SER A 125 -22.73 -6.72 3.90
C SER A 125 -23.75 -7.82 3.67
N ILE A 126 -23.50 -9.02 4.20
CA ILE A 126 -24.43 -10.15 4.09
C ILE A 126 -25.66 -9.91 4.99
N ALA A 127 -25.48 -9.46 6.23
CA ALA A 127 -26.56 -9.22 7.17
C ALA A 127 -27.55 -8.17 6.66
N MET A 128 -27.06 -7.09 6.03
CA MET A 128 -27.91 -6.04 5.47
C MET A 128 -28.76 -6.51 4.27
N GLN A 129 -28.43 -7.62 3.64
CA GLN A 129 -29.21 -8.20 2.54
C GLN A 129 -30.28 -9.18 2.99
N ILE A 130 -30.27 -9.61 4.27
CA ILE A 130 -31.25 -10.57 4.81
C ILE A 130 -32.71 -10.09 4.62
N PRO A 131 -33.07 -8.83 4.92
CA PRO A 131 -34.45 -8.36 4.79
C PRO A 131 -34.97 -8.36 3.34
N ALA A 132 -34.09 -8.18 2.37
CA ALA A 132 -34.44 -8.19 0.94
C ALA A 132 -34.51 -9.59 0.34
N GLY A 133 -34.19 -10.62 1.11
CA GLY A 133 -34.05 -12.01 0.66
C GLY A 133 -32.63 -12.32 0.19
N LEU A 134 -31.98 -13.22 0.92
CA LEU A 134 -30.61 -13.67 0.56
C LEU A 134 -30.61 -14.37 -0.80
N THR A 135 -29.83 -13.83 -1.73
CA THR A 135 -29.54 -14.47 -3.00
C THR A 135 -28.15 -15.10 -2.98
N LEU A 136 -27.96 -16.16 -3.77
CA LEU A 136 -26.63 -16.76 -3.90
C LEU A 136 -25.58 -15.72 -4.32
N GLY A 137 -25.93 -14.82 -5.24
CA GLY A 137 -25.05 -13.72 -5.69
C GLY A 137 -24.75 -12.71 -4.60
N GLY A 138 -25.70 -12.40 -3.73
CA GLY A 138 -25.54 -11.47 -2.61
C GLY A 138 -24.56 -11.97 -1.55
N ILE A 139 -24.39 -13.27 -1.41
CA ILE A 139 -23.41 -13.88 -0.51
C ILE A 139 -22.07 -14.08 -1.24
N MET A 140 -22.12 -14.73 -2.41
CA MET A 140 -20.91 -15.12 -3.15
C MET A 140 -20.13 -13.92 -3.68
N GLY A 141 -20.83 -12.84 -4.08
CA GLY A 141 -20.19 -11.63 -4.59
C GLY A 141 -19.21 -11.02 -3.58
N PRO A 142 -19.68 -10.55 -2.42
CA PRO A 142 -18.81 -10.00 -1.38
C PRO A 142 -17.78 -11.01 -0.85
N ALA A 143 -18.16 -12.29 -0.68
CA ALA A 143 -17.25 -13.31 -0.18
C ALA A 143 -16.08 -13.58 -1.13
N LEU A 144 -16.36 -13.77 -2.43
CA LEU A 144 -15.31 -13.97 -3.44
C LEU A 144 -14.42 -12.75 -3.54
N SER A 145 -15.01 -11.56 -3.46
CA SER A 145 -14.25 -10.30 -3.50
C SER A 145 -13.35 -10.12 -2.29
N ALA A 146 -13.79 -10.49 -1.10
CA ALA A 146 -12.94 -10.48 0.09
C ALA A 146 -11.72 -11.40 -0.10
N VAL A 147 -11.92 -12.62 -0.64
CA VAL A 147 -10.83 -13.55 -0.95
C VAL A 147 -9.86 -12.94 -1.97
N VAL A 148 -10.38 -12.35 -3.05
CA VAL A 148 -9.55 -11.73 -4.09
C VAL A 148 -8.76 -10.55 -3.54
N VAL A 149 -9.39 -9.68 -2.76
CA VAL A 149 -8.72 -8.52 -2.14
C VAL A 149 -7.61 -8.96 -1.18
N VAL A 150 -7.88 -9.95 -0.34
CA VAL A 150 -6.87 -10.51 0.57
C VAL A 150 -5.72 -11.13 -0.21
N ALA A 151 -6.00 -11.88 -1.28
CA ALA A 151 -4.97 -12.48 -2.12
C ALA A 151 -4.10 -11.41 -2.81
N ILE A 152 -4.72 -10.34 -3.34
CA ILE A 152 -4.00 -9.21 -3.96
C ILE A 152 -3.13 -8.50 -2.92
N ALA A 153 -3.67 -8.20 -1.74
CA ALA A 153 -2.92 -7.54 -0.67
C ALA A 153 -1.71 -8.38 -0.23
N TYR A 154 -1.90 -9.68 -0.05
CA TYR A 154 -0.83 -10.62 0.30
C TYR A 154 0.25 -10.70 -0.80
N ALA A 155 -0.17 -10.79 -2.07
CA ALA A 155 0.77 -10.80 -3.20
C ALA A 155 1.58 -9.51 -3.27
N PHE A 156 0.93 -8.36 -3.06
CA PHE A 156 1.58 -7.06 -3.06
C PHE A 156 2.60 -6.92 -1.92
N ASP A 157 2.23 -7.33 -0.71
CA ASP A 157 3.14 -7.34 0.44
C ASP A 157 4.35 -8.25 0.21
N THR A 158 4.13 -9.42 -0.39
CA THR A 158 5.21 -10.35 -0.74
C THR A 158 6.15 -9.76 -1.77
N ILE A 159 5.63 -9.14 -2.84
CA ILE A 159 6.43 -8.51 -3.89
C ILE A 159 7.28 -7.37 -3.32
N THR A 160 6.67 -6.52 -2.50
CA THR A 160 7.40 -5.39 -1.88
C THR A 160 8.47 -5.86 -0.91
N ARG A 161 8.24 -6.93 -0.16
CA ARG A 161 9.23 -7.55 0.71
C ARG A 161 10.41 -8.09 -0.09
N VAL A 162 10.15 -8.90 -1.13
CA VAL A 162 11.21 -9.47 -1.98
C VAL A 162 12.00 -8.37 -2.69
N SER A 163 11.33 -7.29 -3.13
CA SER A 163 12.00 -6.14 -3.77
C SER A 163 12.97 -5.45 -2.79
N ARG A 164 12.56 -5.26 -1.53
CA ARG A 164 13.43 -4.68 -0.49
C ARG A 164 14.63 -5.57 -0.16
N GLU A 165 14.41 -6.88 -0.03
CA GLU A 165 15.48 -7.85 0.19
C GLU A 165 16.51 -7.82 -0.94
N ARG A 166 16.04 -7.76 -2.20
CA ARG A 166 16.93 -7.61 -3.36
C ARG A 166 17.74 -6.32 -3.34
N GLN A 167 17.10 -5.20 -2.99
CA GLN A 167 17.80 -3.92 -2.90
C GLN A 167 18.88 -3.93 -1.82
N GLN A 168 18.61 -4.52 -0.66
CA GLN A 168 19.60 -4.69 0.41
C GLN A 168 20.80 -5.52 -0.04
N LEU A 169 20.57 -6.62 -0.78
CA LEU A 169 21.63 -7.44 -1.33
C LEU A 169 22.49 -6.68 -2.35
N ILE A 170 21.85 -5.86 -3.21
CA ILE A 170 22.57 -5.01 -4.17
C ILE A 170 23.45 -3.99 -3.43
N ASP A 171 22.93 -3.32 -2.43
CA ASP A 171 23.66 -2.34 -1.63
C ASP A 171 24.85 -2.99 -0.89
N GLU A 172 24.69 -4.21 -0.36
CA GLU A 172 25.76 -4.99 0.27
C GLU A 172 26.84 -5.41 -0.73
N LEU A 173 26.44 -5.85 -1.92
CA LEU A 173 27.38 -6.20 -2.99
C LEU A 173 28.19 -4.99 -3.45
N LEU A 174 27.55 -3.82 -3.62
CA LEU A 174 28.24 -2.59 -3.96
C LEU A 174 29.25 -2.17 -2.88
N ALA A 175 28.85 -2.21 -1.61
CA ALA A 175 29.74 -1.91 -0.50
C ALA A 175 30.94 -2.88 -0.41
N THR A 176 30.72 -4.16 -0.70
CA THR A 176 31.80 -5.17 -0.73
C THR A 176 32.76 -4.94 -1.89
N ARG A 177 32.23 -4.62 -3.07
CA ARG A 177 33.03 -4.27 -4.25
C ARG A 177 33.92 -3.05 -4.00
N ASP A 178 33.36 -2.01 -3.37
CA ASP A 178 34.15 -0.79 -3.06
C ASP A 178 35.27 -1.09 -2.06
N ARG A 179 35.01 -1.91 -1.03
CA ARG A 179 36.06 -2.36 -0.10
C ARG A 179 37.14 -3.17 -0.78
N LEU A 180 36.78 -4.06 -1.74
CA LEU A 180 37.75 -4.82 -2.51
C LEU A 180 38.61 -3.89 -3.37
N ALA A 181 38.00 -2.94 -4.07
CA ALA A 181 38.72 -1.97 -4.89
C ALA A 181 39.71 -1.14 -4.05
N ASP A 182 39.35 -0.73 -2.84
CA ASP A 182 40.25 0.01 -1.94
C ASP A 182 41.40 -0.88 -1.45
N THR A 183 41.12 -2.16 -1.15
CA THR A 183 42.14 -3.12 -0.74
C THR A 183 43.13 -3.40 -1.87
N GLU A 184 42.63 -3.59 -3.11
CA GLU A 184 43.49 -3.78 -4.32
C GLU A 184 44.35 -2.55 -4.58
N ARG A 185 43.79 -1.32 -4.46
CA ARG A 185 44.57 -0.08 -4.59
C ARG A 185 45.67 0.01 -3.53
N ALA A 186 45.33 -0.30 -2.28
CA ALA A 186 46.35 -0.28 -1.20
C ALA A 186 47.45 -1.32 -1.43
N ALA A 187 47.10 -2.53 -1.87
CA ALA A 187 48.04 -3.58 -2.20
C ALA A 187 48.94 -3.17 -3.39
N GLY A 188 48.37 -2.58 -4.45
CA GLY A 188 49.12 -2.08 -5.57
C GLY A 188 50.12 -0.97 -5.19
N VAL A 189 49.73 -0.03 -4.33
CA VAL A 189 50.65 1.00 -3.81
C VAL A 189 51.75 0.38 -2.97
N ALA A 190 51.46 -0.62 -2.14
CA ALA A 190 52.48 -1.30 -1.34
C ALA A 190 53.50 -2.04 -2.24
N GLN A 191 53.04 -2.76 -3.24
CA GLN A 191 53.87 -3.49 -4.18
C GLN A 191 54.76 -2.52 -5.00
N GLU A 192 54.25 -1.39 -5.43
CA GLU A 192 55.04 -0.38 -6.17
C GLU A 192 56.11 0.25 -5.25
N ARG A 193 55.79 0.52 -4.00
CA ARG A 193 56.80 0.99 -3.02
C ARG A 193 57.92 -0.03 -2.80
N GLU A 194 57.57 -1.32 -2.72
CA GLU A 194 58.58 -2.38 -2.57
C GLU A 194 59.47 -2.51 -3.83
N ARG A 195 58.89 -2.44 -5.01
CA ARG A 195 59.62 -2.43 -6.28
C ARG A 195 60.62 -1.24 -6.38
N LEU A 196 60.13 -0.04 -6.05
CA LEU A 196 60.97 1.16 -6.04
C LEU A 196 62.09 1.08 -5.02
N ALA A 197 61.84 0.51 -3.81
CA ALA A 197 62.88 0.30 -2.80
C ALA A 197 63.97 -0.67 -3.30
N HIS A 198 63.63 -1.76 -4.01
CA HIS A 198 64.56 -2.68 -4.61
C HIS A 198 65.39 -2.00 -5.72
N GLU A 199 64.76 -1.26 -6.64
CA GLU A 199 65.44 -0.52 -7.68
C GLU A 199 66.44 0.52 -7.10
N LEU A 200 66.09 1.22 -6.05
CA LEU A 200 66.98 2.15 -5.35
C LEU A 200 68.14 1.44 -4.66
N HIS A 201 67.86 0.29 -4.02
CA HIS A 201 68.93 -0.50 -3.35
C HIS A 201 69.96 -1.06 -4.35
N ASP A 202 69.51 -1.41 -5.57
CA ASP A 202 70.41 -1.96 -6.58
C ASP A 202 71.19 -0.85 -7.33
N THR A 203 70.59 0.36 -7.45
CA THR A 203 71.21 1.47 -8.21
C THR A 203 72.25 2.26 -7.39
N VAL A 204 72.08 2.36 -6.04
CA VAL A 204 72.99 3.13 -5.19
C VAL A 204 74.40 2.51 -5.09
N PRO A 205 74.60 1.18 -4.96
CA PRO A 205 75.96 0.59 -4.94
C PRO A 205 76.69 0.73 -6.31
N GLN A 206 75.99 0.74 -7.45
CA GLN A 206 76.62 0.82 -8.75
C GLN A 206 77.20 2.20 -9.06
N ASN A 207 76.81 3.26 -8.41
CA ASN A 207 77.32 4.61 -8.63
C ASN A 207 78.43 5.01 -7.65
N LEU A 208 78.79 4.11 -6.69
CA LEU A 208 79.84 4.33 -5.70
C LEU A 208 81.11 3.45 -5.92
N SER A 209 81.19 2.65 -6.97
CA SER A 209 82.32 1.87 -7.38
C SER A 209 82.89 2.45 -8.68
#